data_8a10bd9f49744e4ea186f7fa4aba648a
#
_entry.id   8a10bd9f49744e4ea186f7fa4aba648a
#
_cell.length_a   1.000
_cell.length_b   1.000
_cell.length_c   1.000
_cell.angle_alpha   90.00
_cell.angle_beta   90.00
_cell.angle_gamma   90.00
#
_symmetry.space_group_name_H-M   'P 1'
#
loop_
_entity.id
_entity.type
_entity.pdbx_description
1 polymer ?
#
loop_
_entity_poly.entity_id
_entity_poly.type
_entity_poly.pdbx_seq_one_letter_code
_entity_poly.pdbx_strand_id
1 'polypeptide(L)'
;MAKKSAQFLAVLGMMLAASVARAQTAYVSNEKDNTISIIDITAAKVVDTVQVGQRPRGILLSKDLKQLYICTSDEDHIEVLDLDTLKVTHTLPSGTDPELLALGGDGRLLYVANEDDNMVTVVDVVERRMIKEIPVGVEPEGMGISPDGKWLVNTSETTNMAHFINLATNLIEANVLVGARPRVARFTPDGNQVWVSAEIGGTISVIDVASHRIVEEIAFRIPGIERAAIQPVGLSITADGKRVFVALGPAARVAVVNAETYQVEKYLLVGQRVWNLDLTPDERYLVSTNGVSNDISIIDADSLKVLKSIKVGRLPWGVVIKP
;
A
#
# COMPACT_ATOMS: atom_id res chain seq x y z
N MET A 1 -46.60 54.33 38.19
CA MET A 1 -46.43 52.86 37.96
C MET A 1 -45.64 52.62 36.70
N ALA A 2 -44.35 52.39 36.81
CA ALA A 2 -43.44 52.14 35.65
C ALA A 2 -42.98 50.73 35.71
N LYS A 3 -43.32 49.92 34.67
CA LYS A 3 -42.84 48.56 34.47
C LYS A 3 -41.46 48.61 33.82
N LYS A 4 -40.43 48.10 34.52
CA LYS A 4 -39.12 47.84 33.97
C LYS A 4 -39.13 46.46 33.29
N SER A 5 -38.94 46.39 32.01
CA SER A 5 -38.68 45.20 31.24
C SER A 5 -37.19 44.88 31.28
N ALA A 6 -36.82 43.73 31.84
CA ALA A 6 -35.47 43.19 31.82
C ALA A 6 -35.27 42.42 30.51
N GLN A 7 -34.35 42.87 29.69
CA GLN A 7 -33.86 42.11 28.53
C GLN A 7 -32.75 41.13 28.98
N PHE A 8 -33.02 39.84 28.84
CA PHE A 8 -32.00 38.77 29.00
C PHE A 8 -31.24 38.66 27.66
N LEU A 9 -29.98 39.02 27.70
CA LEU A 9 -29.03 38.72 26.61
C LEU A 9 -28.51 37.31 26.79
N ALA A 10 -28.95 36.36 25.95
CA ALA A 10 -28.38 35.04 25.87
C ALA A 10 -27.11 35.10 24.99
N VAL A 11 -25.94 35.01 25.61
CA VAL A 11 -24.66 34.83 24.90
C VAL A 11 -24.52 33.36 24.57
N LEU A 12 -24.75 33.01 23.30
CA LEU A 12 -24.53 31.67 22.77
C LEU A 12 -23.02 31.50 22.53
N GLY A 13 -22.34 30.89 23.48
CA GLY A 13 -20.92 30.54 23.32
C GLY A 13 -20.77 29.40 22.32
N MET A 14 -20.29 29.72 21.10
CA MET A 14 -19.89 28.77 20.10
C MET A 14 -18.58 28.13 20.58
N MET A 15 -18.63 26.94 21.20
CA MET A 15 -17.42 26.13 21.40
C MET A 15 -16.96 25.62 20.04
N LEU A 16 -15.93 26.25 19.49
CA LEU A 16 -15.12 25.62 18.43
C LEU A 16 -14.42 24.41 19.08
N ALA A 17 -14.92 23.23 18.81
CA ALA A 17 -14.16 22.01 19.01
C ALA A 17 -13.00 22.04 18.03
N ALA A 18 -11.81 22.48 18.47
CA ALA A 18 -10.58 22.26 17.74
C ALA A 18 -10.39 20.75 17.67
N SER A 19 -10.65 20.14 16.52
CA SER A 19 -10.22 18.78 16.25
C SER A 19 -8.69 18.78 16.38
N VAL A 20 -8.18 18.15 17.43
CA VAL A 20 -6.75 17.86 17.54
C VAL A 20 -6.46 16.92 16.36
N ALA A 21 -5.87 17.46 15.31
CA ALA A 21 -5.38 16.65 14.21
C ALA A 21 -4.40 15.64 14.80
N ARG A 22 -4.77 14.35 14.81
CA ARG A 22 -3.89 13.30 15.27
C ARG A 22 -2.71 13.27 14.31
N ALA A 23 -1.49 13.26 14.87
CA ALA A 23 -0.29 13.22 14.03
C ALA A 23 -0.29 11.89 13.26
N GLN A 24 -0.41 11.97 11.94
CA GLN A 24 -0.35 10.80 11.07
C GLN A 24 1.11 10.47 10.79
N THR A 25 1.47 9.23 11.01
CA THR A 25 2.86 8.77 10.91
C THR A 25 3.02 7.79 9.74
N ALA A 26 3.88 8.13 8.79
CA ALA A 26 4.29 7.19 7.75
C ALA A 26 5.54 6.41 8.16
N TYR A 27 5.53 5.12 7.89
CA TYR A 27 6.68 4.23 7.98
C TYR A 27 7.11 3.89 6.57
N VAL A 28 8.40 4.01 6.28
CA VAL A 28 8.96 3.80 4.94
C VAL A 28 10.16 2.87 5.03
N SER A 29 10.12 1.75 4.31
CA SER A 29 11.26 0.85 4.20
C SER A 29 12.30 1.42 3.23
N ASN A 30 13.56 1.43 3.65
CA ASN A 30 14.71 1.91 2.86
C ASN A 30 15.57 0.70 2.51
N GLU A 31 15.38 0.17 1.33
CA GLU A 31 15.91 -1.12 0.87
C GLU A 31 17.44 -1.23 0.98
N LYS A 32 18.17 -0.16 0.61
CA LYS A 32 19.65 -0.15 0.59
C LYS A 32 20.30 0.29 1.91
N ASP A 33 19.55 0.92 2.81
CA ASP A 33 20.07 1.33 4.11
C ASP A 33 19.69 0.36 5.22
N ASN A 34 18.83 -0.63 4.92
CA ASN A 34 18.33 -1.59 5.91
C ASN A 34 17.66 -0.89 7.10
N THR A 35 16.83 0.11 6.80
CA THR A 35 16.18 0.93 7.83
C THR A 35 14.70 1.15 7.52
N ILE A 36 13.96 1.54 8.56
CA ILE A 36 12.63 2.14 8.46
C ILE A 36 12.72 3.61 8.83
N SER A 37 12.37 4.51 7.90
CA SER A 37 12.19 5.93 8.22
C SER A 37 10.80 6.16 8.80
N ILE A 38 10.71 6.95 9.86
CA ILE A 38 9.47 7.34 10.53
C ILE A 38 9.23 8.82 10.27
N ILE A 39 8.10 9.14 9.64
CA ILE A 39 7.81 10.48 9.14
C ILE A 39 6.54 11.02 9.78
N ASP A 40 6.63 12.20 10.40
CA ASP A 40 5.45 13.00 10.73
C ASP A 40 4.96 13.69 9.46
N ILE A 41 3.80 13.26 8.94
CA ILE A 41 3.23 13.77 7.69
C ILE A 41 2.81 15.23 7.86
N THR A 42 2.24 15.61 8.99
CA THR A 42 1.76 16.98 9.26
C THR A 42 2.93 17.96 9.37
N ALA A 43 3.98 17.59 10.10
CA ALA A 43 5.20 18.38 10.20
C ALA A 43 6.09 18.29 8.96
N ALA A 44 5.80 17.33 8.07
CA ALA A 44 6.52 17.00 6.85
C ALA A 44 8.04 16.86 7.09
N LYS A 45 8.41 15.96 8.02
CA LYS A 45 9.80 15.68 8.39
C LYS A 45 9.98 14.23 8.87
N VAL A 46 11.17 13.69 8.66
CA VAL A 46 11.61 12.46 9.33
C VAL A 46 11.79 12.77 10.82
N VAL A 47 11.18 11.97 11.68
CA VAL A 47 11.25 12.11 13.14
C VAL A 47 12.15 11.05 13.77
N ASP A 48 12.33 9.90 13.11
CA ASP A 48 13.23 8.84 13.55
C ASP A 48 13.61 7.92 12.38
N THR A 49 14.63 7.08 12.59
CA THR A 49 15.07 6.05 11.65
C THR A 49 15.54 4.83 12.45
N VAL A 50 14.93 3.68 12.17
CA VAL A 50 15.17 2.42 12.89
C VAL A 50 15.96 1.47 11.99
N GLN A 51 17.04 0.88 12.52
CA GLN A 51 17.78 -0.19 11.86
C GLN A 51 16.97 -1.49 11.91
N VAL A 52 16.88 -2.18 10.78
CA VAL A 52 16.19 -3.47 10.61
C VAL A 52 17.06 -4.43 9.82
N GLY A 53 16.56 -5.62 9.52
CA GLY A 53 17.25 -6.62 8.70
C GLY A 53 17.48 -6.18 7.25
N GLN A 54 18.16 -7.03 6.50
CA GLN A 54 18.67 -6.68 5.16
C GLN A 54 17.56 -6.64 4.10
N ARG A 55 17.62 -5.65 3.22
CA ARG A 55 16.72 -5.43 2.10
C ARG A 55 15.24 -5.40 2.54
N PRO A 56 14.86 -4.44 3.45
CA PRO A 56 13.47 -4.30 3.85
C PRO A 56 12.62 -3.79 2.69
N ARG A 57 11.59 -4.56 2.30
CA ARG A 57 10.69 -4.25 1.18
C ARG A 57 9.26 -4.06 1.63
N GLY A 58 8.43 -5.08 1.52
CA GLY A 58 7.04 -5.02 1.97
C GLY A 58 6.93 -4.77 3.46
N ILE A 59 6.09 -3.83 3.83
CA ILE A 59 5.77 -3.52 5.23
C ILE A 59 4.27 -3.46 5.45
N LEU A 60 3.81 -3.89 6.61
CA LEU A 60 2.39 -3.95 6.93
C LEU A 60 2.14 -3.71 8.42
N LEU A 61 1.17 -2.86 8.75
CA LEU A 61 0.75 -2.63 10.14
C LEU A 61 -0.07 -3.82 10.68
N SER A 62 0.15 -4.18 11.95
CA SER A 62 -0.76 -5.06 12.68
C SER A 62 -2.13 -4.40 12.84
N LYS A 63 -3.17 -5.22 13.08
CA LYS A 63 -4.55 -4.73 13.18
C LYS A 63 -4.79 -3.77 14.36
N ASP A 64 -4.05 -3.96 15.44
CA ASP A 64 -4.06 -3.10 16.63
C ASP A 64 -3.14 -1.88 16.49
N LEU A 65 -2.47 -1.73 15.35
CA LEU A 65 -1.54 -0.64 15.04
C LEU A 65 -0.35 -0.52 16.00
N LYS A 66 0.03 -1.60 16.68
CA LYS A 66 1.17 -1.61 17.62
C LYS A 66 2.43 -2.20 17.04
N GLN A 67 2.33 -2.94 15.95
CA GLN A 67 3.45 -3.62 15.32
C GLN A 67 3.52 -3.30 13.84
N LEU A 68 4.73 -3.35 13.30
CA LEU A 68 5.01 -3.32 11.88
C LEU A 68 5.68 -4.63 11.49
N TYR A 69 5.06 -5.37 10.57
CA TYR A 69 5.66 -6.52 9.91
C TYR A 69 6.51 -6.02 8.76
N ILE A 70 7.73 -6.55 8.64
CA ILE A 70 8.73 -6.10 7.66
C ILE A 70 9.30 -7.31 6.95
N CYS A 71 9.15 -7.40 5.63
CA CYS A 71 9.89 -8.36 4.82
C CYS A 71 11.37 -7.97 4.80
N THR A 72 12.23 -8.80 5.37
CA THR A 72 13.69 -8.69 5.26
C THR A 72 14.15 -9.68 4.22
N SER A 73 14.08 -9.25 2.95
CA SER A 73 14.09 -10.13 1.79
C SER A 73 15.40 -10.91 1.62
N ASP A 74 16.56 -10.33 1.98
CA ASP A 74 17.86 -11.00 1.93
C ASP A 74 18.13 -11.91 3.16
N GLU A 75 17.20 -11.98 4.14
CA GLU A 75 17.31 -12.78 5.35
C GLU A 75 16.20 -13.84 5.49
N ASP A 76 15.33 -13.96 4.49
CA ASP A 76 14.28 -15.00 4.38
C ASP A 76 13.33 -15.06 5.58
N HIS A 77 13.00 -13.93 6.20
CA HIS A 77 12.07 -13.86 7.31
C HIS A 77 11.33 -12.53 7.41
N ILE A 78 10.35 -12.48 8.28
CA ILE A 78 9.60 -11.27 8.60
C ILE A 78 10.05 -10.76 9.97
N GLU A 79 10.56 -9.54 10.05
CA GLU A 79 10.79 -8.88 11.33
C GLU A 79 9.51 -8.24 11.87
N VAL A 80 9.37 -8.24 13.20
CA VAL A 80 8.26 -7.59 13.90
C VAL A 80 8.79 -6.44 14.75
N LEU A 81 8.57 -5.22 14.29
CA LEU A 81 8.95 -3.99 14.96
C LEU A 81 7.81 -3.52 15.85
N ASP A 82 8.07 -3.36 17.15
CA ASP A 82 7.14 -2.73 18.10
C ASP A 82 7.17 -1.20 17.90
N LEU A 83 6.01 -0.60 17.65
CA LEU A 83 5.89 0.81 17.29
C LEU A 83 5.91 1.79 18.47
N ASP A 84 5.80 1.29 19.69
CA ASP A 84 5.91 2.12 20.89
C ASP A 84 7.39 2.24 21.34
N THR A 85 8.13 1.13 21.23
CA THR A 85 9.55 1.07 21.65
C THR A 85 10.54 1.25 20.51
N LEU A 86 10.09 1.15 19.27
CA LEU A 86 10.88 1.19 18.04
C LEU A 86 12.00 0.13 18.02
N LYS A 87 11.69 -1.07 18.53
CA LYS A 87 12.63 -2.21 18.55
C LYS A 87 12.03 -3.40 17.83
N VAL A 88 12.86 -4.09 17.05
CA VAL A 88 12.53 -5.42 16.56
C VAL A 88 12.44 -6.36 17.76
N THR A 89 11.28 -6.97 17.96
CA THR A 89 10.99 -7.81 19.13
C THR A 89 11.21 -9.29 18.86
N HIS A 90 10.94 -9.74 17.64
CA HIS A 90 11.09 -11.12 17.19
C HIS A 90 10.96 -11.20 15.67
N THR A 91 11.18 -12.38 15.14
CA THR A 91 10.97 -12.70 13.74
C THR A 91 9.84 -13.72 13.58
N LEU A 92 9.23 -13.74 12.40
CA LEU A 92 8.29 -14.76 11.95
C LEU A 92 8.91 -15.49 10.76
N PRO A 93 8.66 -16.80 10.62
CA PRO A 93 9.19 -17.57 9.50
C PRO A 93 8.56 -17.09 8.18
N SER A 94 9.32 -17.22 7.11
CA SER A 94 8.89 -17.01 5.74
C SER A 94 9.51 -18.09 4.83
N GLY A 95 9.22 -18.06 3.55
CA GLY A 95 10.05 -18.69 2.52
C GLY A 95 11.13 -17.73 2.06
N THR A 96 11.81 -18.09 0.98
CA THR A 96 12.95 -17.34 0.42
C THR A 96 12.48 -16.09 -0.32
N ASP A 97 13.16 -14.97 -0.09
CA ASP A 97 12.89 -13.65 -0.66
C ASP A 97 11.44 -13.17 -0.46
N PRO A 98 11.02 -12.89 0.79
CA PRO A 98 9.69 -12.34 1.07
C PRO A 98 9.54 -10.92 0.52
N GLU A 99 8.48 -10.69 -0.29
CA GLU A 99 8.23 -9.43 -0.98
C GLU A 99 7.08 -8.62 -0.36
N LEU A 100 5.84 -9.03 -0.55
CA LEU A 100 4.67 -8.35 -0.03
C LEU A 100 3.88 -9.22 0.95
N LEU A 101 3.12 -8.54 1.80
CA LEU A 101 2.37 -9.10 2.90
C LEU A 101 0.88 -8.77 2.78
N ALA A 102 0.03 -9.68 3.25
CA ALA A 102 -1.37 -9.40 3.52
C ALA A 102 -1.80 -10.05 4.84
N LEU A 103 -2.58 -9.32 5.66
CA LEU A 103 -3.04 -9.79 6.96
C LEU A 103 -4.52 -10.16 6.89
N GLY A 104 -4.85 -11.37 7.31
CA GLY A 104 -6.22 -11.86 7.40
C GLY A 104 -7.12 -10.99 8.27
N GLY A 105 -8.44 -11.10 8.05
CA GLY A 105 -9.42 -10.24 8.70
C GLY A 105 -9.42 -10.31 10.23
N ASP A 106 -8.98 -11.40 10.84
CA ASP A 106 -8.83 -11.56 12.29
C ASP A 106 -7.49 -11.02 12.85
N GLY A 107 -6.54 -10.65 11.96
CA GLY A 107 -5.21 -10.17 12.34
C GLY A 107 -4.27 -11.28 12.83
N ARG A 108 -4.63 -12.56 12.64
CA ARG A 108 -3.84 -13.71 13.08
C ARG A 108 -3.02 -14.37 11.97
N LEU A 109 -3.60 -14.48 10.78
CA LEU A 109 -2.93 -15.13 9.66
C LEU A 109 -2.28 -14.08 8.76
N LEU A 110 -0.97 -14.15 8.63
CA LEU A 110 -0.16 -13.35 7.72
C LEU A 110 0.14 -14.20 6.48
N TYR A 111 -0.15 -13.65 5.32
CA TYR A 111 0.16 -14.25 4.02
C TYR A 111 1.36 -13.51 3.44
N VAL A 112 2.36 -14.26 2.99
CA VAL A 112 3.64 -13.72 2.51
C VAL A 112 3.93 -14.26 1.12
N ALA A 113 4.16 -13.40 0.16
CA ALA A 113 4.67 -13.78 -1.16
C ALA A 113 6.18 -13.99 -1.07
N ASN A 114 6.68 -15.19 -1.46
CA ASN A 114 8.10 -15.52 -1.44
C ASN A 114 8.57 -15.74 -2.89
N GLU A 115 9.34 -14.76 -3.39
CA GLU A 115 9.67 -14.64 -4.81
C GLU A 115 10.43 -15.86 -5.31
N ASP A 116 11.49 -16.29 -4.62
CA ASP A 116 12.38 -17.36 -5.06
C ASP A 116 11.81 -18.77 -4.85
N ASP A 117 10.85 -18.93 -3.94
CA ASP A 117 10.22 -20.24 -3.67
C ASP A 117 8.98 -20.52 -4.53
N ASN A 118 8.44 -19.50 -5.23
CA ASN A 118 7.18 -19.58 -5.98
C ASN A 118 5.99 -19.99 -5.10
N MET A 119 5.97 -19.52 -3.86
CA MET A 119 4.99 -19.87 -2.84
C MET A 119 4.37 -18.62 -2.20
N VAL A 120 3.15 -18.77 -1.74
CA VAL A 120 2.58 -17.92 -0.69
C VAL A 120 2.61 -18.71 0.61
N THR A 121 3.37 -18.23 1.62
CA THR A 121 3.36 -18.84 2.95
C THR A 121 2.27 -18.25 3.82
N VAL A 122 1.65 -19.07 4.65
CA VAL A 122 0.65 -18.69 5.66
C VAL A 122 1.27 -18.84 7.03
N VAL A 123 1.39 -17.74 7.75
CA VAL A 123 2.06 -17.66 9.06
C VAL A 123 1.04 -17.29 10.13
N ASP A 124 0.98 -18.07 11.22
CA ASP A 124 0.27 -17.69 12.43
C ASP A 124 1.16 -16.76 13.26
N VAL A 125 0.80 -15.47 13.32
CA VAL A 125 1.62 -14.45 14.00
C VAL A 125 1.62 -14.61 15.53
N VAL A 126 0.61 -15.30 16.11
CA VAL A 126 0.51 -15.56 17.55
C VAL A 126 1.38 -16.76 17.94
N GLU A 127 1.23 -17.86 17.19
CA GLU A 127 2.02 -19.08 17.39
C GLU A 127 3.45 -18.97 16.82
N ARG A 128 3.70 -17.92 16.01
CA ARG A 128 4.99 -17.62 15.36
C ARG A 128 5.51 -18.81 14.52
N ARG A 129 4.63 -19.42 13.76
CA ARG A 129 4.97 -20.58 12.94
C ARG A 129 4.27 -20.53 11.59
N MET A 130 4.93 -21.05 10.59
CA MET A 130 4.32 -21.35 9.31
C MET A 130 3.31 -22.47 9.46
N ILE A 131 2.12 -22.32 8.92
CA ILE A 131 1.05 -23.32 8.97
C ILE A 131 0.75 -23.93 7.61
N LYS A 132 1.06 -23.22 6.52
CA LYS A 132 0.84 -23.72 5.16
C LYS A 132 1.70 -22.98 4.15
N GLU A 133 1.99 -23.66 3.06
CA GLU A 133 2.52 -23.11 1.82
C GLU A 133 1.52 -23.37 0.69
N ILE A 134 1.31 -22.36 -0.15
CA ILE A 134 0.39 -22.39 -1.28
C ILE A 134 1.23 -22.19 -2.54
N PRO A 135 1.41 -23.23 -3.38
CA PRO A 135 2.12 -23.06 -4.65
C PRO A 135 1.37 -22.09 -5.58
N VAL A 136 2.10 -21.13 -6.14
CA VAL A 136 1.59 -20.12 -7.07
C VAL A 136 2.42 -20.09 -8.35
N GLY A 137 2.34 -19.03 -9.14
CA GLY A 137 3.19 -18.85 -10.32
C GLY A 137 4.61 -18.45 -9.95
N VAL A 138 5.45 -18.25 -10.96
CA VAL A 138 6.87 -17.89 -10.79
C VAL A 138 7.01 -16.43 -10.41
N GLU A 139 7.86 -16.17 -9.40
CA GLU A 139 8.13 -14.84 -8.82
C GLU A 139 6.85 -14.18 -8.26
N PRO A 140 6.24 -14.73 -7.18
CA PRO A 140 5.09 -14.09 -6.53
C PRO A 140 5.49 -12.81 -5.81
N GLU A 141 4.69 -11.74 -6.02
CA GLU A 141 4.95 -10.43 -5.45
C GLU A 141 3.71 -9.84 -4.76
N GLY A 142 2.70 -9.45 -5.54
CA GLY A 142 1.54 -8.71 -5.07
C GLY A 142 0.62 -9.53 -4.18
N MET A 143 0.09 -8.87 -3.13
CA MET A 143 -0.80 -9.49 -2.16
C MET A 143 -1.97 -8.55 -1.86
N GLY A 144 -3.20 -8.97 -2.16
CA GLY A 144 -4.41 -8.22 -1.85
C GLY A 144 -5.49 -9.13 -1.27
N ILE A 145 -6.09 -8.74 -0.13
CA ILE A 145 -7.23 -9.46 0.47
C ILE A 145 -8.52 -8.68 0.19
N SER A 146 -9.58 -9.41 -0.22
CA SER A 146 -10.91 -8.83 -0.42
C SER A 146 -11.51 -8.33 0.90
N PRO A 147 -12.33 -7.25 0.87
CA PRO A 147 -12.91 -6.68 2.09
C PRO A 147 -13.77 -7.66 2.90
N ASP A 148 -14.39 -8.63 2.24
CA ASP A 148 -15.18 -9.70 2.88
C ASP A 148 -14.31 -10.83 3.47
N GLY A 149 -12.99 -10.78 3.25
CA GLY A 149 -12.04 -11.79 3.73
C GLY A 149 -12.13 -13.14 3.03
N LYS A 150 -12.81 -13.23 1.89
CA LYS A 150 -12.96 -14.49 1.14
C LYS A 150 -11.77 -14.79 0.26
N TRP A 151 -11.23 -13.78 -0.40
CA TRP A 151 -10.19 -13.91 -1.41
C TRP A 151 -8.87 -13.27 -1.01
N LEU A 152 -7.79 -13.96 -1.31
CA LEU A 152 -6.48 -13.38 -1.48
C LEU A 152 -6.15 -13.42 -2.97
N VAL A 153 -5.76 -12.29 -3.55
CA VAL A 153 -5.17 -12.26 -4.89
C VAL A 153 -3.68 -12.06 -4.75
N ASN A 154 -2.92 -13.07 -5.23
CA ASN A 154 -1.47 -12.99 -5.40
C ASN A 154 -1.14 -12.77 -6.87
N THR A 155 -0.14 -11.95 -7.17
CA THR A 155 0.40 -11.79 -8.52
C THR A 155 1.72 -12.55 -8.65
N SER A 156 1.97 -13.12 -9.82
CA SER A 156 3.24 -13.79 -10.15
C SER A 156 3.85 -13.18 -11.40
N GLU A 157 5.02 -12.55 -11.25
CA GLU A 157 5.64 -11.67 -12.22
C GLU A 157 5.97 -12.37 -13.55
N THR A 158 6.73 -13.46 -13.49
CA THR A 158 7.19 -14.16 -14.68
C THR A 158 6.09 -14.92 -15.40
N THR A 159 5.10 -15.45 -14.66
CA THR A 159 3.96 -16.14 -15.28
C THR A 159 2.84 -15.20 -15.71
N ASN A 160 2.91 -13.91 -15.38
CA ASN A 160 1.91 -12.89 -15.71
C ASN A 160 0.50 -13.24 -15.22
N MET A 161 0.39 -13.79 -14.01
CA MET A 161 -0.87 -14.27 -13.44
C MET A 161 -1.29 -13.48 -12.20
N ALA A 162 -2.61 -13.33 -12.05
CA ALA A 162 -3.27 -13.04 -10.79
C ALA A 162 -3.99 -14.30 -10.32
N HIS A 163 -3.57 -14.85 -9.18
CA HIS A 163 -4.12 -16.07 -8.58
C HIS A 163 -5.16 -15.73 -7.54
N PHE A 164 -6.40 -16.18 -7.72
CA PHE A 164 -7.46 -16.05 -6.72
C PHE A 164 -7.41 -17.24 -5.77
N ILE A 165 -6.97 -16.99 -4.56
CA ILE A 165 -6.83 -17.97 -3.49
C ILE A 165 -8.01 -17.80 -2.53
N ASN A 166 -8.81 -18.85 -2.34
CA ASN A 166 -9.89 -18.87 -1.37
C ASN A 166 -9.31 -19.04 0.04
N LEU A 167 -9.51 -18.04 0.91
CA LEU A 167 -8.92 -18.01 2.25
C LEU A 167 -9.51 -19.05 3.23
N ALA A 168 -10.70 -19.58 2.96
CA ALA A 168 -11.27 -20.65 3.78
C ALA A 168 -10.63 -22.02 3.50
N THR A 169 -10.19 -22.26 2.26
CA THR A 169 -9.61 -23.53 1.82
C THR A 169 -8.10 -23.46 1.62
N ASN A 170 -7.56 -22.26 1.42
CA ASN A 170 -6.22 -21.97 0.94
C ASN A 170 -5.89 -22.69 -0.39
N LEU A 171 -6.85 -22.71 -1.30
CA LEU A 171 -6.71 -23.27 -2.65
C LEU A 171 -6.88 -22.17 -3.69
N ILE A 172 -6.13 -22.28 -4.79
CA ILE A 172 -6.34 -21.43 -5.96
C ILE A 172 -7.62 -21.91 -6.66
N GLU A 173 -8.59 -21.02 -6.81
CA GLU A 173 -9.84 -21.31 -7.51
C GLU A 173 -9.86 -20.72 -8.93
N ALA A 174 -9.09 -19.66 -9.19
CA ALA A 174 -8.96 -19.08 -10.53
C ALA A 174 -7.58 -18.49 -10.76
N ASN A 175 -7.16 -18.54 -12.03
CA ASN A 175 -5.94 -17.90 -12.54
C ASN A 175 -6.34 -16.97 -13.68
N VAL A 176 -6.00 -15.69 -13.56
CA VAL A 176 -6.30 -14.67 -14.55
C VAL A 176 -4.98 -14.20 -15.17
N LEU A 177 -4.85 -14.38 -16.49
CA LEU A 177 -3.71 -13.84 -17.24
C LEU A 177 -3.88 -12.31 -17.33
N VAL A 178 -2.88 -11.57 -16.85
CA VAL A 178 -2.85 -10.10 -16.80
C VAL A 178 -1.69 -9.55 -17.64
N GLY A 179 -1.45 -8.25 -17.58
CA GLY A 179 -0.31 -7.64 -18.25
C GLY A 179 1.04 -8.16 -17.73
N ALA A 180 2.11 -7.96 -18.52
CA ALA A 180 3.44 -8.49 -18.21
C ALA A 180 4.03 -7.88 -16.91
N ARG A 181 4.62 -8.74 -16.09
CA ARG A 181 5.20 -8.44 -14.78
C ARG A 181 4.20 -7.78 -13.83
N PRO A 182 3.15 -8.49 -13.42
CA PRO A 182 2.18 -7.94 -12.47
C PRO A 182 2.79 -7.77 -11.07
N ARG A 183 2.51 -6.60 -10.43
CA ARG A 183 3.14 -6.19 -9.18
C ARG A 183 2.17 -6.18 -8.01
N VAL A 184 1.21 -5.32 -8.01
CA VAL A 184 0.31 -5.07 -6.87
C VAL A 184 -1.13 -5.40 -7.24
N ALA A 185 -1.86 -6.05 -6.33
CA ALA A 185 -3.29 -6.29 -6.40
C ALA A 185 -4.00 -5.49 -5.30
N ARG A 186 -5.04 -4.72 -5.66
CA ARG A 186 -5.88 -3.98 -4.70
C ARG A 186 -7.34 -4.17 -5.03
N PHE A 187 -8.11 -4.58 -4.03
CA PHE A 187 -9.57 -4.65 -4.15
C PHE A 187 -10.20 -3.27 -4.00
N THR A 188 -11.28 -3.02 -4.71
CA THR A 188 -12.18 -1.90 -4.44
C THR A 188 -12.83 -2.08 -3.06
N PRO A 189 -13.21 -0.97 -2.37
CA PRO A 189 -13.82 -1.05 -1.02
C PRO A 189 -15.10 -1.88 -0.96
N ASP A 190 -15.86 -1.94 -2.06
CA ASP A 190 -17.06 -2.77 -2.19
C ASP A 190 -16.76 -4.26 -2.49
N GLY A 191 -15.48 -4.59 -2.75
CA GLY A 191 -15.02 -5.95 -3.06
C GLY A 191 -15.41 -6.48 -4.44
N ASN A 192 -16.04 -5.67 -5.30
CA ASN A 192 -16.52 -6.13 -6.60
C ASN A 192 -15.42 -6.24 -7.65
N GLN A 193 -14.35 -5.46 -7.52
CA GLN A 193 -13.23 -5.47 -8.45
C GLN A 193 -11.89 -5.61 -7.72
N VAL A 194 -10.91 -6.18 -8.40
CA VAL A 194 -9.50 -6.11 -8.02
C VAL A 194 -8.71 -5.50 -9.18
N TRP A 195 -7.90 -4.50 -8.85
CA TRP A 195 -7.03 -3.79 -9.77
C TRP A 195 -5.62 -4.35 -9.64
N VAL A 196 -5.05 -4.77 -10.77
CA VAL A 196 -3.73 -5.40 -10.83
C VAL A 196 -2.82 -4.57 -11.73
N SER A 197 -1.73 -4.06 -11.16
CA SER A 197 -0.71 -3.34 -11.93
C SER A 197 0.22 -4.30 -12.66
N ALA A 198 0.65 -3.94 -13.88
CA ALA A 198 1.58 -4.69 -14.69
C ALA A 198 2.74 -3.78 -15.12
N GLU A 199 3.90 -3.98 -14.50
CA GLU A 199 5.07 -3.09 -14.62
C GLU A 199 5.57 -3.01 -16.05
N ILE A 200 5.91 -4.14 -16.66
CA ILE A 200 6.42 -4.21 -18.03
C ILE A 200 5.29 -4.08 -19.06
N GLY A 201 4.09 -4.57 -18.71
CA GLY A 201 2.90 -4.37 -19.54
C GLY A 201 2.51 -2.91 -19.71
N GLY A 202 2.84 -2.07 -18.73
CA GLY A 202 2.49 -0.65 -18.73
C GLY A 202 0.99 -0.40 -18.57
N THR A 203 0.28 -1.33 -17.91
CA THR A 203 -1.18 -1.32 -17.79
C THR A 203 -1.65 -1.62 -16.37
N ILE A 204 -2.93 -1.36 -16.12
CA ILE A 204 -3.69 -1.90 -15.00
C ILE A 204 -4.77 -2.80 -15.58
N SER A 205 -4.85 -4.05 -15.10
CA SER A 205 -5.98 -4.93 -15.36
C SER A 205 -7.03 -4.77 -14.27
N VAL A 206 -8.26 -4.44 -14.63
CA VAL A 206 -9.40 -4.41 -13.69
C VAL A 206 -10.17 -5.71 -13.84
N ILE A 207 -10.22 -6.51 -12.78
CA ILE A 207 -10.83 -7.83 -12.78
C ILE A 207 -12.11 -7.79 -11.96
N ASP A 208 -13.22 -8.25 -12.54
CA ASP A 208 -14.47 -8.50 -11.81
C ASP A 208 -14.31 -9.75 -10.93
N VAL A 209 -14.55 -9.59 -9.63
CA VAL A 209 -14.27 -10.63 -8.62
C VAL A 209 -15.26 -11.80 -8.73
N ALA A 210 -16.51 -11.55 -9.15
CA ALA A 210 -17.52 -12.60 -9.23
C ALA A 210 -17.28 -13.54 -10.41
N SER A 211 -16.83 -13.01 -11.54
CA SER A 211 -16.59 -13.78 -12.77
C SER A 211 -15.13 -14.17 -13.00
N HIS A 212 -14.19 -13.59 -12.24
CA HIS A 212 -12.74 -13.71 -12.43
C HIS A 212 -12.30 -13.32 -13.86
N ARG A 213 -12.91 -12.27 -14.44
CA ARG A 213 -12.61 -11.81 -15.80
C ARG A 213 -12.15 -10.36 -15.79
N ILE A 214 -11.19 -10.06 -16.66
CA ILE A 214 -10.81 -8.67 -16.91
C ILE A 214 -11.99 -7.96 -17.58
N VAL A 215 -12.44 -6.86 -16.97
CA VAL A 215 -13.50 -6.00 -17.48
C VAL A 215 -12.98 -4.73 -18.12
N GLU A 216 -11.74 -4.33 -17.77
CA GLU A 216 -11.07 -3.17 -18.38
C GLU A 216 -9.55 -3.34 -18.29
N GLU A 217 -8.84 -2.78 -19.26
CA GLU A 217 -7.39 -2.64 -19.26
C GLU A 217 -7.01 -1.18 -19.49
N ILE A 218 -6.40 -0.56 -18.47
CA ILE A 218 -6.05 0.87 -18.46
C ILE A 218 -4.59 1.02 -18.86
N ALA A 219 -4.33 1.68 -19.98
CA ALA A 219 -2.98 2.02 -20.45
C ALA A 219 -2.69 3.51 -20.22
N PHE A 220 -1.46 3.83 -19.85
CA PHE A 220 -1.04 5.20 -19.55
C PHE A 220 -0.28 5.80 -20.75
N ARG A 221 -0.51 7.10 -20.97
CA ARG A 221 0.18 7.88 -21.99
C ARG A 221 0.56 9.24 -21.44
N ILE A 222 1.86 9.53 -21.43
CA ILE A 222 2.40 10.80 -20.93
C ILE A 222 3.16 11.46 -22.05
N PRO A 223 2.77 12.67 -22.53
CA PRO A 223 3.50 13.35 -23.58
C PRO A 223 4.99 13.53 -23.25
N GLY A 224 5.86 13.13 -24.16
CA GLY A 224 7.31 13.24 -24.00
C GLY A 224 7.95 12.16 -23.11
N ILE A 225 7.20 11.17 -22.62
CA ILE A 225 7.72 10.01 -21.89
C ILE A 225 7.56 8.76 -22.77
N GLU A 226 8.63 8.01 -22.93
CA GLU A 226 8.60 6.74 -23.65
C GLU A 226 7.73 5.71 -22.92
N ARG A 227 7.00 4.89 -23.68
CA ARG A 227 6.11 3.87 -23.11
C ARG A 227 6.82 2.92 -22.14
N ALA A 228 8.05 2.52 -22.47
CA ALA A 228 8.86 1.62 -21.64
C ALA A 228 9.23 2.21 -20.26
N ALA A 229 9.18 3.54 -20.11
CA ALA A 229 9.41 4.22 -18.84
C ALA A 229 8.13 4.34 -17.99
N ILE A 230 6.96 4.02 -18.53
CA ILE A 230 5.69 4.06 -17.82
C ILE A 230 5.43 2.65 -17.27
N GLN A 231 5.81 2.45 -16.02
CA GLN A 231 5.81 1.14 -15.36
C GLN A 231 4.92 1.20 -14.09
N PRO A 232 3.63 0.80 -14.19
CA PRO A 232 2.72 0.77 -13.06
C PRO A 232 3.18 -0.23 -11.99
N VAL A 233 3.27 0.22 -10.73
CA VAL A 233 3.67 -0.61 -9.58
C VAL A 233 2.63 -0.48 -8.46
N GLY A 234 2.89 0.34 -7.44
CA GLY A 234 1.98 0.56 -6.34
C GLY A 234 0.69 1.25 -6.75
N LEU A 235 -0.40 0.89 -6.10
CA LEU A 235 -1.69 1.56 -6.27
C LEU A 235 -2.46 1.65 -4.95
N SER A 236 -3.24 2.74 -4.81
CA SER A 236 -4.11 2.99 -3.66
C SER A 236 -5.47 3.48 -4.15
N ILE A 237 -6.54 3.00 -3.53
CA ILE A 237 -7.93 3.30 -3.90
C ILE A 237 -8.57 4.05 -2.75
N THR A 238 -9.30 5.14 -3.03
CA THR A 238 -10.04 5.90 -2.02
C THR A 238 -11.14 5.06 -1.38
N ALA A 239 -11.50 5.35 -0.12
CA ALA A 239 -12.52 4.61 0.63
C ALA A 239 -13.91 4.66 -0.01
N ASP A 240 -14.21 5.72 -0.78
CA ASP A 240 -15.44 5.81 -1.58
C ASP A 240 -15.38 5.02 -2.89
N GLY A 241 -14.23 4.41 -3.22
CA GLY A 241 -13.99 3.62 -4.42
C GLY A 241 -13.94 4.40 -5.72
N LYS A 242 -13.92 5.75 -5.70
CA LYS A 242 -14.07 6.56 -6.91
C LYS A 242 -12.76 6.94 -7.58
N ARG A 243 -11.66 6.95 -6.83
CA ARG A 243 -10.36 7.38 -7.34
C ARG A 243 -9.28 6.36 -7.04
N VAL A 244 -8.43 6.11 -8.01
CA VAL A 244 -7.26 5.25 -7.88
C VAL A 244 -6.00 6.06 -8.19
N PHE A 245 -5.02 5.98 -7.30
CA PHE A 245 -3.69 6.52 -7.52
C PHE A 245 -2.75 5.39 -7.91
N VAL A 246 -1.96 5.60 -8.97
CA VAL A 246 -1.05 4.58 -9.52
C VAL A 246 0.36 5.15 -9.65
N ALA A 247 1.33 4.50 -9.01
CA ALA A 247 2.75 4.80 -9.17
C ALA A 247 3.23 4.31 -10.55
N LEU A 248 3.87 5.18 -11.34
CA LEU A 248 4.28 4.86 -12.72
C LEU A 248 5.81 4.70 -12.87
N GLY A 249 6.47 4.20 -11.83
CA GLY A 249 7.89 3.81 -11.85
C GLY A 249 8.84 4.88 -12.41
N PRO A 250 9.65 4.54 -13.43
CA PRO A 250 10.64 5.47 -14.01
C PRO A 250 10.05 6.73 -14.64
N ALA A 251 8.76 6.75 -14.96
CA ALA A 251 8.09 7.97 -15.43
C ALA A 251 8.07 9.08 -14.38
N ALA A 252 8.41 8.79 -13.11
CA ALA A 252 8.40 9.73 -11.99
C ALA A 252 7.06 10.45 -11.85
N ARG A 253 5.96 9.70 -11.99
CA ARG A 253 4.59 10.22 -11.93
C ARG A 253 3.72 9.32 -11.08
N VAL A 254 2.72 9.94 -10.45
CA VAL A 254 1.54 9.26 -9.94
C VAL A 254 0.39 9.61 -10.89
N ALA A 255 -0.26 8.60 -11.45
CA ALA A 255 -1.49 8.79 -12.21
C ALA A 255 -2.68 8.83 -11.24
N VAL A 256 -3.63 9.70 -11.54
CA VAL A 256 -4.94 9.79 -10.89
C VAL A 256 -5.96 9.26 -11.87
N VAL A 257 -6.64 8.17 -11.51
CA VAL A 257 -7.59 7.47 -12.37
C VAL A 257 -8.98 7.54 -11.72
N ASN A 258 -9.98 7.87 -12.51
CA ASN A 258 -11.37 7.76 -12.12
C ASN A 258 -11.79 6.29 -12.21
N ALA A 259 -12.25 5.70 -11.10
CA ALA A 259 -12.55 4.27 -11.01
C ALA A 259 -13.86 3.87 -11.71
N GLU A 260 -14.78 4.82 -11.95
CA GLU A 260 -16.04 4.56 -12.64
C GLU A 260 -15.88 4.59 -14.18
N THR A 261 -15.08 5.55 -14.67
CA THR A 261 -14.87 5.76 -16.11
C THR A 261 -13.58 5.14 -16.63
N TYR A 262 -12.68 4.69 -15.73
CA TYR A 262 -11.34 4.16 -16.02
C TYR A 262 -10.43 5.17 -16.75
N GLN A 263 -10.77 6.45 -16.75
CA GLN A 263 -10.00 7.49 -17.44
C GLN A 263 -8.95 8.10 -16.50
N VAL A 264 -7.76 8.37 -17.06
CA VAL A 264 -6.73 9.11 -16.34
C VAL A 264 -7.11 10.58 -16.29
N GLU A 265 -7.30 11.10 -15.08
CA GLU A 265 -7.67 12.52 -14.85
C GLU A 265 -6.43 13.42 -14.81
N LYS A 266 -5.31 12.91 -14.24
CA LYS A 266 -4.11 13.71 -14.01
C LYS A 266 -2.85 12.87 -13.84
N TYR A 267 -1.70 13.45 -14.15
CA TYR A 267 -0.38 12.95 -13.79
C TYR A 267 0.30 13.94 -12.85
N LEU A 268 0.75 13.46 -11.70
CA LEU A 268 1.44 14.26 -10.67
C LEU A 268 2.94 13.97 -10.74
N LEU A 269 3.77 14.99 -10.89
CA LEU A 269 5.22 14.85 -10.90
C LEU A 269 5.72 14.63 -9.47
N VAL A 270 6.39 13.51 -9.24
CA VAL A 270 7.00 13.14 -7.95
C VAL A 270 8.51 12.88 -8.13
N GLY A 271 9.17 12.30 -7.14
CA GLY A 271 10.57 11.93 -7.25
C GLY A 271 10.81 10.77 -8.24
N GLN A 272 12.09 10.43 -8.46
CA GLN A 272 12.50 9.47 -9.48
C GLN A 272 12.25 8.03 -9.03
N ARG A 273 11.73 7.20 -9.92
CA ARG A 273 11.39 5.78 -9.73
C ARG A 273 10.43 5.60 -8.57
N VAL A 274 9.19 6.06 -8.77
CA VAL A 274 8.13 5.87 -7.77
C VAL A 274 7.73 4.40 -7.70
N TRP A 275 7.76 3.81 -6.47
CA TRP A 275 7.46 2.41 -6.23
C TRP A 275 6.06 2.21 -5.67
N ASN A 276 5.87 2.63 -4.44
CA ASN A 276 4.63 2.43 -3.73
C ASN A 276 4.02 3.76 -3.25
N LEU A 277 2.79 3.69 -2.85
CA LEU A 277 2.05 4.83 -2.33
C LEU A 277 0.95 4.36 -1.38
N ASP A 278 0.61 5.20 -0.40
CA ASP A 278 -0.46 4.94 0.54
C ASP A 278 -1.19 6.24 0.89
N LEU A 279 -2.51 6.14 1.12
CA LEU A 279 -3.35 7.25 1.56
C LEU A 279 -3.35 7.34 3.08
N THR A 280 -3.37 8.57 3.60
CA THR A 280 -3.66 8.77 5.02
C THR A 280 -5.07 8.26 5.35
N PRO A 281 -5.33 7.80 6.59
CA PRO A 281 -6.65 7.29 6.99
C PRO A 281 -7.81 8.28 6.83
N ASP A 282 -7.51 9.59 6.87
CA ASP A 282 -8.46 10.66 6.57
C ASP A 282 -8.51 11.04 5.07
N GLU A 283 -7.74 10.32 4.25
CA GLU A 283 -7.59 10.51 2.80
C GLU A 283 -7.15 11.91 2.35
N ARG A 284 -6.67 12.73 3.29
CA ARG A 284 -6.21 14.08 2.99
C ARG A 284 -4.88 14.09 2.24
N TYR A 285 -4.00 13.16 2.56
CA TYR A 285 -2.69 13.07 1.93
C TYR A 285 -2.45 11.69 1.34
N LEU A 286 -1.73 11.69 0.23
CA LEU A 286 -1.12 10.51 -0.36
C LEU A 286 0.40 10.65 -0.21
N VAL A 287 1.06 9.59 0.23
CA VAL A 287 2.53 9.52 0.32
C VAL A 287 3.04 8.55 -0.74
N SER A 288 4.01 8.95 -1.55
CA SER A 288 4.69 8.08 -2.50
C SER A 288 6.15 7.89 -2.14
N THR A 289 6.69 6.67 -2.34
CA THR A 289 8.12 6.36 -2.21
C THR A 289 8.81 6.49 -3.56
N ASN A 290 9.94 7.21 -3.60
CA ASN A 290 10.66 7.53 -4.83
C ASN A 290 12.09 6.98 -4.72
N GLY A 291 12.27 5.72 -5.18
CA GLY A 291 13.46 4.92 -4.90
C GLY A 291 14.77 5.55 -5.36
N VAL A 292 14.86 6.04 -6.59
CA VAL A 292 16.12 6.56 -7.14
C VAL A 292 16.45 7.95 -6.59
N SER A 293 15.47 8.78 -6.31
CA SER A 293 15.72 10.11 -5.69
C SER A 293 15.89 10.05 -4.17
N ASN A 294 15.69 8.88 -3.53
CA ASN A 294 15.83 8.69 -2.07
C ASN A 294 14.98 9.67 -1.27
N ASP A 295 13.73 9.81 -1.65
CA ASP A 295 12.77 10.67 -0.97
C ASP A 295 11.35 10.07 -1.04
N ILE A 296 10.46 10.68 -0.28
CA ILE A 296 9.01 10.51 -0.41
C ILE A 296 8.40 11.81 -0.91
N SER A 297 7.24 11.73 -1.55
CA SER A 297 6.44 12.93 -1.85
C SER A 297 5.15 12.89 -1.07
N ILE A 298 4.80 14.01 -0.41
CA ILE A 298 3.49 14.24 0.19
C ILE A 298 2.63 14.99 -0.83
N ILE A 299 1.49 14.43 -1.14
CA ILE A 299 0.53 14.91 -2.12
C ILE A 299 -0.79 15.22 -1.39
N ASP A 300 -1.35 16.37 -1.62
CA ASP A 300 -2.72 16.69 -1.20
C ASP A 300 -3.69 15.98 -2.17
N ALA A 301 -4.45 15.03 -1.64
CA ALA A 301 -5.28 14.13 -2.44
C ALA A 301 -6.54 14.79 -3.00
N ASP A 302 -7.01 15.90 -2.39
CA ASP A 302 -8.16 16.65 -2.87
C ASP A 302 -7.78 17.60 -4.01
N SER A 303 -6.77 18.46 -3.76
CA SER A 303 -6.31 19.43 -4.75
C SER A 303 -5.40 18.84 -5.83
N LEU A 304 -4.96 17.60 -5.65
CA LEU A 304 -4.03 16.89 -6.53
C LEU A 304 -2.75 17.68 -6.78
N LYS A 305 -2.14 18.15 -5.68
CA LYS A 305 -0.89 18.91 -5.70
C LYS A 305 0.17 18.23 -4.87
N VAL A 306 1.36 18.10 -5.43
CA VAL A 306 2.55 17.69 -4.67
C VAL A 306 2.96 18.85 -3.76
N LEU A 307 2.91 18.64 -2.46
CA LEU A 307 3.19 19.67 -1.46
C LEU A 307 4.66 19.75 -1.10
N LYS A 308 5.30 18.59 -0.91
CA LYS A 308 6.68 18.50 -0.43
C LYS A 308 7.31 17.17 -0.77
N SER A 309 8.63 17.17 -1.03
CA SER A 309 9.46 15.97 -1.01
C SER A 309 10.35 15.98 0.24
N ILE A 310 10.51 14.82 0.87
CA ILE A 310 11.27 14.64 2.11
C ILE A 310 12.31 13.57 1.87
N LYS A 311 13.59 13.88 2.11
CA LYS A 311 14.66 12.88 2.06
C LYS A 311 14.46 11.83 3.14
N VAL A 312 14.64 10.56 2.76
CA VAL A 312 14.64 9.38 3.62
C VAL A 312 15.92 8.58 3.37
N GLY A 313 15.97 7.33 3.77
CA GLY A 313 17.06 6.44 3.44
C GLY A 313 17.15 6.10 1.95
N ARG A 314 18.17 5.31 1.55
CA ARG A 314 18.40 4.95 0.16
C ARG A 314 17.42 3.88 -0.33
N LEU A 315 16.92 4.09 -1.55
CA LEU A 315 15.94 3.25 -2.23
C LEU A 315 14.69 3.00 -1.37
N PRO A 316 13.90 4.05 -1.00
CA PRO A 316 12.63 3.86 -0.33
C PRO A 316 11.70 3.04 -1.21
N TRP A 317 11.09 1.97 -0.63
CA TRP A 317 10.28 1.03 -1.36
C TRP A 317 8.84 0.97 -0.86
N GLY A 318 8.59 0.40 0.31
CA GLY A 318 7.28 0.29 0.93
C GLY A 318 6.89 1.51 1.75
N VAL A 319 5.61 1.77 1.87
CA VAL A 319 5.04 2.78 2.77
C VAL A 319 3.73 2.30 3.36
N VAL A 320 3.54 2.53 4.65
CA VAL A 320 2.26 2.38 5.36
C VAL A 320 2.05 3.55 6.31
N ILE A 321 0.80 3.92 6.54
CA ILE A 321 0.46 5.10 7.33
C ILE A 321 -0.39 4.71 8.54
N LYS A 322 0.09 5.08 9.74
CA LYS A 322 -0.61 4.92 11.01
C LYS A 322 -1.36 6.23 11.34
N PRO A 323 -2.67 6.15 11.76
CA PRO A 323 -3.46 7.29 12.21
C PRO A 323 -2.85 8.08 13.34
#